data_815de7a7f5dd2fabd68fe81783789438
#
_entry.id   815de7a7f5dd2fabd68fe81783789438
#
_cell.length_a   1.000
_cell.length_b   1.000
_cell.length_c   1.000
_cell.angle_alpha   90.00
_cell.angle_beta   90.00
_cell.angle_gamma   90.00
#
_symmetry.space_group_name_H-M   'P 1'
#
loop_
_entity.id
_entity.type
_entity.pdbx_description
1 polymer ?
#
loop_
_entity_poly.entity_id
_entity_poly.type
_entity_poly.pdbx_seq_one_letter_code
_entity_poly.pdbx_strand_id
1 'polypeptide(L)'
;MNNTSTLKLNLSGCAVEFTCADPELAAAVAADFSAFPSGGGGAPVRLEARREPVDRPARTLLRCRRWSLLPSRPGLRRVWYPEGALCEYDYSTRSGLIRGASMPLLKELSYLLILSRAGEELDRRGLHRLHAGALGRGARALLFCGAQGAGKTTLLLELLKDRDFSLLSDDTPLVAGDGTVLPFAVRVGLGPDSPHLAGLGALREFERRHYTPKRLLDIGPAGIRVSPPLPPGGVFLLRRAAAPRVRRAGRAAAAAELLRSLALGCGTPQLAEYFLRPDPADAASKAGIFFSRLRAARALLAKADFYVFEVGPDRARNAAVFKSFLNSGSGAA
;
A
#
# COMPACT_ATOMS: atom_id res chain seq x y z
N MET A 1 21.46 8.09 -28.45
CA MET A 1 20.15 7.36 -28.42
C MET A 1 19.73 7.28 -26.97
N ASN A 2 18.66 7.98 -26.58
CA ASN A 2 18.14 7.88 -25.21
C ASN A 2 17.57 6.48 -25.00
N ASN A 3 18.26 5.67 -24.24
CA ASN A 3 17.84 4.29 -23.95
C ASN A 3 16.66 4.37 -22.96
N THR A 4 15.44 4.36 -23.48
CA THR A 4 14.21 4.43 -22.67
C THR A 4 13.90 3.05 -22.12
N SER A 5 13.84 2.92 -20.79
CA SER A 5 13.49 1.70 -20.10
C SER A 5 11.97 1.61 -19.91
N THR A 6 11.39 0.45 -20.22
CA THR A 6 9.97 0.16 -19.98
C THR A 6 9.85 -1.02 -19.01
N LEU A 7 9.23 -0.77 -17.87
CA LEU A 7 8.90 -1.79 -16.87
C LEU A 7 7.45 -2.24 -17.05
N LYS A 8 7.23 -3.54 -17.15
CA LYS A 8 5.89 -4.15 -17.22
C LYS A 8 5.61 -4.86 -15.91
N LEU A 9 4.64 -4.37 -15.17
CA LEU A 9 4.29 -4.86 -13.84
C LEU A 9 2.89 -5.46 -13.87
N ASN A 10 2.70 -6.55 -13.13
CA ASN A 10 1.39 -7.15 -12.89
C ASN A 10 1.03 -7.03 -11.40
N LEU A 11 0.32 -5.98 -11.05
CA LEU A 11 -0.08 -5.72 -9.67
C LEU A 11 -1.40 -6.43 -9.36
N SER A 12 -1.32 -7.72 -9.02
CA SER A 12 -2.49 -8.56 -8.70
C SER A 12 -3.54 -8.55 -9.83
N GLY A 13 -3.09 -8.72 -11.08
CA GLY A 13 -3.95 -8.69 -12.27
C GLY A 13 -4.09 -7.32 -12.92
N CYS A 14 -3.71 -6.22 -12.26
CA CYS A 14 -3.65 -4.90 -12.88
C CYS A 14 -2.34 -4.73 -13.63
N ALA A 15 -2.38 -4.67 -14.96
CA ALA A 15 -1.21 -4.40 -15.78
C ALA A 15 -0.82 -2.91 -15.68
N VAL A 16 0.46 -2.64 -15.43
CA VAL A 16 1.04 -1.30 -15.43
C VAL A 16 2.29 -1.30 -16.31
N GLU A 17 2.39 -0.35 -17.21
CA GLU A 17 3.61 -0.06 -17.98
C GLU A 17 4.19 1.26 -17.47
N PHE A 18 5.41 1.22 -16.95
CA PHE A 18 6.13 2.41 -16.52
C PHE A 18 7.35 2.63 -17.41
N THR A 19 7.45 3.81 -17.97
CA THR A 19 8.51 4.17 -18.93
C THR A 19 9.30 5.38 -18.43
N CYS A 20 10.62 5.32 -18.46
CA CYS A 20 11.50 6.46 -18.21
C CYS A 20 12.86 6.29 -18.88
N ALA A 21 13.54 7.41 -19.17
CA ALA A 21 14.88 7.42 -19.72
C ALA A 21 15.98 7.40 -18.65
N ASP A 22 15.65 7.69 -17.38
CA ASP A 22 16.60 7.73 -16.28
C ASP A 22 16.76 6.34 -15.66
N PRO A 23 17.98 5.73 -15.72
CA PRO A 23 18.22 4.39 -15.22
C PRO A 23 18.09 4.27 -13.69
N GLU A 24 18.40 5.34 -12.94
CA GLU A 24 18.26 5.35 -11.48
C GLU A 24 16.78 5.28 -11.07
N LEU A 25 15.91 6.03 -11.78
CA LEU A 25 14.48 5.98 -11.56
C LEU A 25 13.89 4.62 -11.95
N ALA A 26 14.31 4.06 -13.10
CA ALA A 26 13.87 2.75 -13.54
C ALA A 26 14.22 1.66 -12.52
N ALA A 27 15.46 1.65 -12.03
CA ALA A 27 15.93 0.72 -11.02
C ALA A 27 15.15 0.87 -9.69
N ALA A 28 14.88 2.10 -9.27
CA ALA A 28 14.11 2.37 -8.05
C ALA A 28 12.67 1.84 -8.14
N VAL A 29 11.99 2.07 -9.27
CA VAL A 29 10.63 1.56 -9.49
C VAL A 29 10.62 0.04 -9.62
N ALA A 30 11.57 -0.55 -10.35
CA ALA A 30 11.70 -2.01 -10.45
C ALA A 30 11.90 -2.66 -9.07
N ALA A 31 12.73 -2.09 -8.23
CA ALA A 31 12.98 -2.58 -6.87
C ALA A 31 11.73 -2.46 -5.97
N ASP A 32 10.98 -1.34 -6.06
CA ASP A 32 9.74 -1.14 -5.30
C ASP A 32 8.69 -2.21 -5.57
N PHE A 33 8.66 -2.75 -6.79
CA PHE A 33 7.68 -3.74 -7.22
C PHE A 33 8.31 -5.11 -7.54
N SER A 34 9.49 -5.39 -7.01
CA SER A 34 10.27 -6.62 -7.29
C SER A 34 9.58 -7.93 -6.94
N ALA A 35 8.59 -7.90 -6.04
CA ALA A 35 7.81 -9.09 -5.66
C ALA A 35 6.65 -9.39 -6.63
N PHE A 36 6.39 -8.53 -7.61
CA PHE A 36 5.33 -8.75 -8.58
C PHE A 36 5.88 -9.35 -9.88
N PRO A 37 5.14 -10.27 -10.52
CA PRO A 37 5.57 -10.83 -11.79
C PRO A 37 5.59 -9.76 -12.89
N SER A 38 6.44 -9.95 -13.87
CA SER A 38 6.47 -9.12 -15.07
C SER A 38 5.31 -9.48 -16.00
N GLY A 39 4.75 -8.47 -16.68
CA GLY A 39 3.66 -8.65 -17.65
C GLY A 39 2.29 -8.70 -16.96
N GLY A 40 1.25 -8.84 -17.77
CA GLY A 40 -0.15 -8.89 -17.32
C GLY A 40 -1.09 -8.87 -18.52
N GLY A 41 -2.28 -9.46 -18.36
CA GLY A 41 -3.35 -9.40 -19.35
C GLY A 41 -4.18 -8.10 -19.22
N GLY A 42 -4.77 -7.68 -20.34
CA GLY A 42 -5.63 -6.51 -20.39
C GLY A 42 -4.93 -5.20 -20.72
N ALA A 43 -5.72 -4.12 -20.89
CA ALA A 43 -5.20 -2.80 -21.22
C ALA A 43 -4.44 -2.21 -20.02
N PRO A 44 -3.14 -1.91 -20.14
CA PRO A 44 -2.34 -1.43 -19.02
C PRO A 44 -2.67 0.02 -18.64
N VAL A 45 -2.38 0.35 -17.38
CA VAL A 45 -2.14 1.74 -16.97
C VAL A 45 -0.74 2.12 -17.46
N ARG A 46 -0.63 3.13 -18.30
CA ARG A 46 0.65 3.59 -18.86
C ARG A 46 1.11 4.85 -18.14
N LEU A 47 2.30 4.81 -17.58
CA LEU A 47 2.89 5.95 -16.89
C LEU A 47 4.27 6.20 -17.43
N GLU A 48 4.56 7.47 -17.76
CA GLU A 48 5.87 7.92 -18.16
C GLU A 48 6.42 8.92 -17.14
N ALA A 49 7.72 8.85 -16.85
CA ALA A 49 8.38 9.82 -16.02
C ALA A 49 9.57 10.44 -16.76
N ARG A 50 9.67 11.77 -16.70
CA ARG A 50 10.75 12.55 -17.31
C ARG A 50 11.44 13.41 -16.27
N ARG A 51 12.75 13.30 -16.23
CA ARG A 51 13.59 14.18 -15.41
C ARG A 51 13.89 15.46 -16.15
N GLU A 52 13.06 16.46 -15.95
CA GLU A 52 13.18 17.78 -16.57
C GLU A 52 12.62 18.84 -15.64
N PRO A 53 13.15 20.08 -15.69
CA PRO A 53 12.59 21.20 -14.95
C PRO A 53 11.18 21.50 -15.44
N VAL A 54 10.32 21.92 -14.52
CA VAL A 54 8.96 22.32 -14.82
C VAL A 54 8.67 23.67 -14.20
N ASP A 55 8.23 24.61 -15.02
CA ASP A 55 7.88 25.94 -14.56
C ASP A 55 6.63 25.94 -13.70
N ARG A 56 6.61 26.86 -12.74
CA ARG A 56 5.44 27.07 -11.90
C ARG A 56 4.26 27.53 -12.76
N PRO A 57 3.09 26.87 -12.69
CA PRO A 57 1.95 27.24 -13.50
C PRO A 57 1.41 28.63 -13.13
N ALA A 58 1.09 29.42 -14.13
CA ALA A 58 0.53 30.77 -13.95
C ALA A 58 -0.92 30.75 -13.42
N ARG A 59 -1.68 29.66 -13.69
CA ARG A 59 -3.08 29.54 -13.30
C ARG A 59 -3.34 28.23 -12.55
N THR A 60 -4.15 28.29 -11.50
CA THR A 60 -4.61 27.14 -10.72
C THR A 60 -6.13 27.21 -10.55
N LEU A 61 -6.82 26.05 -10.62
CA LEU A 61 -8.25 25.92 -10.30
C LEU A 61 -8.49 25.80 -8.80
N LEU A 62 -7.66 24.99 -8.14
CA LEU A 62 -7.73 24.76 -6.70
C LEU A 62 -6.30 24.72 -6.15
N ARG A 63 -6.06 25.40 -5.04
CA ARG A 63 -4.78 25.43 -4.35
C ARG A 63 -4.91 24.79 -2.97
N CYS A 64 -4.22 23.69 -2.78
CA CYS A 64 -4.04 23.04 -1.49
C CYS A 64 -2.60 23.24 -0.99
N ARG A 65 -2.36 22.97 0.29
CA ARG A 65 -1.03 23.13 0.89
C ARG A 65 0.03 22.25 0.20
N ARG A 66 -0.34 21.06 -0.27
CA ARG A 66 0.58 20.03 -0.79
C ARG A 66 0.55 19.87 -2.29
N TRP A 67 -0.44 20.43 -2.96
CA TRP A 67 -0.62 20.33 -4.42
C TRP A 67 -1.59 21.40 -4.93
N SER A 68 -1.57 21.62 -6.22
CA SER A 68 -2.52 22.52 -6.89
C SER A 68 -3.11 21.84 -8.11
N LEU A 69 -4.42 21.98 -8.30
CA LEU A 69 -5.10 21.51 -9.49
C LEU A 69 -5.03 22.57 -10.57
N LEU A 70 -4.64 22.17 -11.77
CA LEU A 70 -4.53 23.06 -12.91
C LEU A 70 -5.74 22.94 -13.86
N PRO A 71 -6.03 23.97 -14.65
CA PRO A 71 -6.98 23.89 -15.74
C PRO A 71 -6.61 22.77 -16.72
N SER A 72 -7.61 21.97 -17.12
CA SER A 72 -7.45 20.86 -18.05
C SER A 72 -8.75 20.55 -18.77
N ARG A 73 -8.68 19.86 -19.91
CA ARG A 73 -9.86 19.34 -20.61
C ARG A 73 -10.55 18.24 -19.80
N PRO A 74 -11.84 17.96 -20.05
CA PRO A 74 -12.51 16.81 -19.46
C PRO A 74 -11.72 15.49 -19.66
N GLY A 75 -11.71 14.64 -18.65
CA GLY A 75 -10.95 13.38 -18.67
C GLY A 75 -9.46 13.50 -18.39
N LEU A 76 -8.87 14.70 -18.42
CA LEU A 76 -7.46 14.94 -18.07
C LEU A 76 -7.37 15.60 -16.69
N ARG A 77 -6.52 15.09 -15.82
CA ARG A 77 -6.17 15.68 -14.52
C ARG A 77 -4.73 16.18 -14.57
N ARG A 78 -4.50 17.44 -14.18
CA ARG A 78 -3.17 18.05 -14.10
C ARG A 78 -2.94 18.57 -12.71
N VAL A 79 -1.90 18.09 -12.05
CA VAL A 79 -1.58 18.40 -10.65
C VAL A 79 -0.16 18.92 -10.56
N TRP A 80 -0.02 20.12 -10.04
CA TRP A 80 1.25 20.74 -9.71
C TRP A 80 1.61 20.49 -8.26
N TYR A 81 2.84 20.09 -8.03
CA TYR A 81 3.42 19.91 -6.69
C TYR A 81 4.41 21.05 -6.42
N PRO A 82 4.30 21.77 -5.29
CA PRO A 82 5.11 22.96 -5.00
C PRO A 82 6.62 22.72 -5.01
N GLU A 83 7.05 21.47 -4.82
CA GLU A 83 8.44 21.04 -4.85
C GLU A 83 9.03 20.97 -6.28
N GLY A 84 8.28 21.39 -7.29
CA GLY A 84 8.73 21.49 -8.69
C GLY A 84 8.44 20.26 -9.54
N ALA A 85 7.25 19.68 -9.41
CA ALA A 85 6.80 18.62 -10.32
C ALA A 85 5.38 18.86 -10.84
N LEU A 86 5.13 18.35 -12.05
CA LEU A 86 3.82 18.29 -12.68
C LEU A 86 3.49 16.86 -13.03
N CYS A 87 2.34 16.40 -12.55
CA CYS A 87 1.78 15.11 -12.94
C CYS A 87 0.47 15.31 -13.70
N GLU A 88 0.34 14.62 -14.81
CA GLU A 88 -0.84 14.61 -15.66
C GLU A 88 -1.35 13.18 -15.79
N TYR A 89 -2.67 12.99 -15.75
CA TYR A 89 -3.28 11.68 -15.96
C TYR A 89 -4.57 11.80 -16.77
N ASP A 90 -4.61 11.09 -17.88
CA ASP A 90 -5.77 10.97 -18.75
C ASP A 90 -6.51 9.67 -18.45
N TYR A 91 -7.75 9.82 -17.95
CA TYR A 91 -8.57 8.67 -17.56
C TYR A 91 -9.15 7.92 -18.75
N SER A 92 -9.29 8.57 -19.92
CA SER A 92 -9.82 7.95 -21.13
C SER A 92 -8.83 6.98 -21.77
N THR A 93 -7.55 7.37 -21.80
CA THR A 93 -6.46 6.57 -22.35
C THR A 93 -5.73 5.75 -21.28
N ARG A 94 -6.03 5.97 -20.00
CA ARG A 94 -5.37 5.36 -18.83
C ARG A 94 -3.86 5.63 -18.84
N SER A 95 -3.45 6.81 -19.27
CA SER A 95 -2.06 7.20 -19.38
C SER A 95 -1.72 8.44 -18.55
N GLY A 96 -0.51 8.49 -18.01
CA GLY A 96 -0.03 9.61 -17.22
C GLY A 96 1.42 9.97 -17.49
N LEU A 97 1.75 11.23 -17.25
CA LEU A 97 3.10 11.79 -17.39
C LEU A 97 3.49 12.49 -16.09
N ILE A 98 4.66 12.14 -15.57
CA ILE A 98 5.28 12.74 -14.39
C ILE A 98 6.50 13.51 -14.84
N ARG A 99 6.58 14.80 -14.52
CA ARG A 99 7.73 15.66 -14.87
C ARG A 99 8.25 16.36 -13.62
N GLY A 100 9.57 16.44 -13.47
CA GLY A 100 10.23 17.13 -12.37
C GLY A 100 11.74 16.98 -12.43
N ALA A 101 12.50 17.93 -11.87
CA ALA A 101 13.96 17.88 -11.85
C ALA A 101 14.53 17.03 -10.69
N SER A 102 13.81 16.95 -9.57
CA SER A 102 14.26 16.26 -8.35
C SER A 102 14.05 14.75 -8.44
N MET A 103 15.12 13.96 -8.34
CA MET A 103 15.07 12.52 -8.34
C MET A 103 14.28 11.93 -7.15
N PRO A 104 14.47 12.38 -5.90
CA PRO A 104 13.64 11.92 -4.78
C PRO A 104 12.15 12.15 -5.02
N LEU A 105 11.80 13.33 -5.58
CA LEU A 105 10.41 13.68 -5.89
C LEU A 105 9.83 12.78 -6.99
N LEU A 106 10.59 12.53 -8.06
CA LEU A 106 10.17 11.62 -9.13
C LEU A 106 9.96 10.19 -8.62
N LYS A 107 10.86 9.67 -7.78
CA LYS A 107 10.70 8.34 -7.15
C LYS A 107 9.41 8.27 -6.31
N GLU A 108 9.16 9.28 -5.48
CA GLU A 108 7.95 9.31 -4.65
C GLU A 108 6.67 9.39 -5.49
N LEU A 109 6.62 10.31 -6.47
CA LEU A 109 5.43 10.51 -7.30
C LEU A 109 5.16 9.33 -8.22
N SER A 110 6.20 8.71 -8.81
CA SER A 110 6.05 7.49 -9.62
C SER A 110 5.46 6.36 -8.80
N TYR A 111 6.02 6.08 -7.62
CA TYR A 111 5.50 5.09 -6.69
C TYR A 111 4.03 5.34 -6.31
N LEU A 112 3.71 6.56 -5.90
CA LEU A 112 2.36 6.92 -5.45
C LEU A 112 1.34 6.90 -6.61
N LEU A 113 1.71 7.36 -7.81
CA LEU A 113 0.82 7.38 -8.96
C LEU A 113 0.55 5.95 -9.46
N ILE A 114 1.56 5.08 -9.53
CA ILE A 114 1.38 3.65 -9.82
C ILE A 114 0.38 3.04 -8.85
N LEU A 115 0.61 3.18 -7.55
CA LEU A 115 -0.30 2.62 -6.52
C LEU A 115 -1.70 3.24 -6.55
N SER A 116 -1.80 4.53 -6.82
CA SER A 116 -3.09 5.22 -6.91
C SER A 116 -3.92 4.69 -8.08
N ARG A 117 -3.31 4.56 -9.25
CA ARG A 117 -4.02 4.14 -10.47
C ARG A 117 -4.31 2.64 -10.49
N ALA A 118 -3.31 1.83 -10.12
CA ALA A 118 -3.54 0.39 -9.95
C ALA A 118 -4.59 0.10 -8.86
N GLY A 119 -4.53 0.83 -7.75
CA GLY A 119 -5.49 0.65 -6.66
C GLY A 119 -6.93 0.98 -7.04
N GLU A 120 -7.17 2.01 -7.86
CA GLU A 120 -8.52 2.29 -8.38
C GLU A 120 -9.00 1.18 -9.31
N GLU A 121 -8.12 0.62 -10.13
CA GLU A 121 -8.45 -0.51 -11.00
C GLU A 121 -8.75 -1.78 -10.21
N LEU A 122 -7.96 -2.07 -9.18
CA LEU A 122 -8.21 -3.19 -8.27
C LEU A 122 -9.55 -3.03 -7.52
N ASP A 123 -9.86 -1.82 -7.05
CA ASP A 123 -11.15 -1.52 -6.42
C ASP A 123 -12.33 -1.82 -7.34
N ARG A 124 -12.24 -1.46 -8.65
CA ARG A 124 -13.28 -1.77 -9.64
C ARG A 124 -13.45 -3.28 -9.88
N ARG A 125 -12.38 -4.05 -9.66
CA ARG A 125 -12.40 -5.52 -9.73
C ARG A 125 -12.81 -6.19 -8.43
N GLY A 126 -13.20 -5.42 -7.41
CA GLY A 126 -13.59 -5.95 -6.10
C GLY A 126 -12.43 -6.43 -5.24
N LEU A 127 -11.21 -5.98 -5.53
CA LEU A 127 -10.00 -6.21 -4.73
C LEU A 127 -9.63 -4.92 -4.00
N HIS A 128 -9.83 -4.89 -2.69
CA HIS A 128 -9.78 -3.66 -1.91
C HIS A 128 -8.57 -3.64 -1.00
N ARG A 129 -7.83 -2.53 -1.00
CA ARG A 129 -6.68 -2.34 -0.11
C ARG A 129 -7.17 -2.05 1.31
N LEU A 130 -6.73 -2.87 2.26
CA LEU A 130 -6.93 -2.65 3.69
C LEU A 130 -5.67 -2.03 4.29
N HIS A 131 -5.77 -0.91 5.02
CA HIS A 131 -4.61 -0.38 5.73
C HIS A 131 -4.26 -1.25 6.94
N ALA A 132 -3.48 -2.30 6.70
CA ALA A 132 -3.03 -3.27 7.68
C ALA A 132 -1.71 -3.91 7.24
N GLY A 133 -0.94 -4.41 8.19
CA GLY A 133 0.04 -5.44 7.90
C GLY A 133 -0.65 -6.81 7.80
N ALA A 134 -0.10 -7.74 7.02
CA ALA A 134 -0.68 -9.06 6.88
C ALA A 134 0.36 -10.16 6.67
N LEU A 135 0.17 -11.27 7.37
CA LEU A 135 0.97 -12.49 7.26
C LEU A 135 0.06 -13.70 7.00
N GLY A 136 0.59 -14.67 6.28
CA GLY A 136 0.04 -16.01 6.21
C GLY A 136 0.68 -16.90 7.27
N ARG A 137 -0.13 -17.75 7.95
CA ARG A 137 0.33 -18.84 8.80
C ARG A 137 -0.56 -20.05 8.54
N GLY A 138 0.04 -21.17 8.13
CA GLY A 138 -0.74 -22.32 7.65
C GLY A 138 -1.68 -21.91 6.51
N ALA A 139 -2.95 -22.24 6.63
CA ALA A 139 -4.00 -21.95 5.65
C ALA A 139 -4.79 -20.66 5.94
N ARG A 140 -4.31 -19.78 6.83
CA ARG A 140 -5.05 -18.58 7.29
C ARG A 140 -4.25 -17.30 7.20
N ALA A 141 -4.92 -16.20 6.89
CA ALA A 141 -4.36 -14.85 6.91
C ALA A 141 -4.54 -14.20 8.28
N LEU A 142 -3.47 -13.60 8.79
CA LEU A 142 -3.44 -12.80 10.01
C LEU A 142 -3.26 -11.33 9.65
N LEU A 143 -4.20 -10.48 10.04
CA LEU A 143 -4.25 -9.07 9.71
C LEU A 143 -3.93 -8.21 10.94
N PHE A 144 -3.05 -7.23 10.79
CA PHE A 144 -2.61 -6.35 11.87
C PHE A 144 -3.00 -4.90 11.55
N CYS A 145 -4.11 -4.45 12.12
CA CYS A 145 -4.62 -3.08 11.99
C CYS A 145 -4.11 -2.20 13.12
N GLY A 146 -3.96 -0.91 12.87
CA GLY A 146 -3.55 0.05 13.90
C GLY A 146 -2.99 1.32 13.32
N ALA A 147 -2.86 2.36 14.14
CA ALA A 147 -2.31 3.65 13.74
C ALA A 147 -0.86 3.55 13.24
N GLN A 148 -0.40 4.58 12.56
CA GLN A 148 1.02 4.72 12.23
C GLN A 148 1.84 4.67 13.54
N GLY A 149 2.93 3.91 13.54
CA GLY A 149 3.76 3.74 14.73
C GLY A 149 3.25 2.74 15.77
N ALA A 150 2.14 2.05 15.54
CA ALA A 150 1.64 1.01 16.45
C ALA A 150 2.53 -0.25 16.52
N GLY A 151 3.58 -0.34 15.69
CA GLY A 151 4.51 -1.47 15.69
C GLY A 151 4.22 -2.56 14.66
N LYS A 152 3.31 -2.32 13.68
CA LYS A 152 2.97 -3.29 12.61
C LYS A 152 4.20 -3.88 11.96
N THR A 153 4.97 -3.08 11.25
CA THR A 153 6.17 -3.52 10.50
C THR A 153 7.19 -4.22 11.39
N THR A 154 7.43 -3.69 12.59
CA THR A 154 8.35 -4.32 13.56
C THR A 154 7.90 -5.72 13.95
N LEU A 155 6.60 -5.89 14.25
CA LEU A 155 6.03 -7.20 14.60
C LEU A 155 6.09 -8.16 13.41
N LEU A 156 5.74 -7.71 12.21
CA LEU A 156 5.78 -8.53 11.00
C LEU A 156 7.19 -9.06 10.75
N LEU A 157 8.20 -8.20 10.79
CA LEU A 157 9.58 -8.59 10.57
C LEU A 157 10.11 -9.56 11.65
N GLU A 158 9.67 -9.39 12.90
CA GLU A 158 10.03 -10.31 13.97
C GLU A 158 9.40 -11.70 13.77
N LEU A 159 8.14 -11.74 13.31
CA LEU A 159 7.45 -13.00 13.02
C LEU A 159 7.99 -13.69 11.76
N LEU A 160 8.37 -12.94 10.73
CA LEU A 160 8.94 -13.47 9.48
C LEU A 160 10.33 -14.14 9.64
N LYS A 161 11.00 -13.99 10.80
CA LYS A 161 12.18 -14.79 11.14
C LYS A 161 11.83 -16.28 11.30
N ASP A 162 10.58 -16.57 11.56
CA ASP A 162 10.07 -17.93 11.69
C ASP A 162 9.45 -18.37 10.36
N ARG A 163 9.84 -19.56 9.88
CA ARG A 163 9.41 -20.13 8.59
C ARG A 163 7.91 -20.48 8.54
N ASP A 164 7.22 -20.51 9.68
CA ASP A 164 5.77 -20.71 9.74
C ASP A 164 5.00 -19.53 9.16
N PHE A 165 5.65 -18.36 9.07
CA PHE A 165 5.01 -17.15 8.55
C PHE A 165 5.50 -16.81 7.14
N SER A 166 4.60 -16.24 6.34
CA SER A 166 4.86 -15.68 5.02
C SER A 166 4.19 -14.32 4.87
N LEU A 167 4.77 -13.44 4.06
CA LEU A 167 4.28 -12.06 3.90
C LEU A 167 3.10 -12.02 2.95
N LEU A 168 1.99 -11.40 3.36
CA LEU A 168 0.92 -10.95 2.47
C LEU A 168 1.12 -9.46 2.11
N SER A 169 1.39 -8.62 3.11
CA SER A 169 1.71 -7.20 2.88
C SER A 169 2.24 -6.54 4.16
N ASP A 170 3.11 -5.54 4.05
CA ASP A 170 3.49 -4.70 5.18
C ASP A 170 2.41 -3.65 5.54
N ASP A 171 1.72 -3.12 4.53
CA ASP A 171 0.86 -1.94 4.74
C ASP A 171 -0.53 -2.02 4.10
N THR A 172 -0.66 -2.73 2.97
CA THR A 172 -1.90 -2.70 2.18
C THR A 172 -2.23 -4.04 1.53
N PRO A 173 -2.52 -5.12 2.28
CA PRO A 173 -3.05 -6.36 1.69
C PRO A 173 -4.35 -6.09 0.95
N LEU A 174 -4.66 -6.92 -0.04
CA LEU A 174 -5.93 -6.87 -0.74
C LEU A 174 -6.95 -7.76 -0.06
N VAL A 175 -8.19 -7.31 -0.02
CA VAL A 175 -9.34 -8.06 0.49
C VAL A 175 -10.37 -8.17 -0.63
N ALA A 176 -10.73 -9.38 -0.99
CA ALA A 176 -11.79 -9.67 -1.95
C ALA A 176 -13.18 -9.56 -1.33
N GLY A 177 -14.22 -9.48 -2.16
CA GLY A 177 -15.60 -9.33 -1.70
C GLY A 177 -16.14 -10.49 -0.86
N ASP A 178 -15.49 -11.65 -0.89
CA ASP A 178 -15.78 -12.82 -0.04
C ASP A 178 -14.95 -12.84 1.26
N GLY A 179 -14.06 -11.88 1.46
CA GLY A 179 -13.17 -11.77 2.61
C GLY A 179 -11.80 -12.45 2.42
N THR A 180 -11.55 -13.12 1.32
CA THR A 180 -10.22 -13.68 1.02
C THR A 180 -9.17 -12.57 1.01
N VAL A 181 -8.03 -12.82 1.65
CA VAL A 181 -6.90 -11.89 1.73
C VAL A 181 -5.85 -12.29 0.71
N LEU A 182 -5.53 -11.36 -0.21
CA LEU A 182 -4.54 -11.59 -1.26
C LEU A 182 -3.24 -10.83 -0.95
N PRO A 183 -2.09 -11.35 -1.38
CA PRO A 183 -0.83 -10.64 -1.23
C PRO A 183 -0.80 -9.35 -2.08
N PHE A 184 -0.26 -8.31 -1.46
CA PHE A 184 0.11 -7.07 -2.13
C PHE A 184 1.42 -6.57 -1.52
N ALA A 185 2.47 -7.35 -1.79
CA ALA A 185 3.76 -7.21 -1.16
C ALA A 185 4.64 -6.25 -1.98
N VAL A 186 4.46 -4.94 -1.80
CA VAL A 186 5.19 -3.92 -2.57
C VAL A 186 6.63 -3.81 -2.07
N ARG A 187 6.83 -3.36 -0.85
CA ARG A 187 8.12 -3.18 -0.17
C ARG A 187 7.87 -3.01 1.31
N VAL A 188 8.86 -3.23 2.16
CA VAL A 188 8.77 -2.97 3.60
C VAL A 188 9.44 -1.64 3.93
N GLY A 189 8.70 -0.74 4.57
CA GLY A 189 9.19 0.60 4.89
C GLY A 189 9.54 0.77 6.37
N LEU A 190 10.84 0.85 6.68
CA LEU A 190 11.38 1.01 8.03
C LEU A 190 11.61 2.47 8.37
N GLY A 191 11.29 2.88 9.60
CA GLY A 191 11.71 4.17 10.13
C GLY A 191 13.21 4.23 10.36
N PRO A 192 13.81 5.45 10.48
CA PRO A 192 15.26 5.60 10.70
C PRO A 192 15.73 4.93 11.99
N ASP A 193 14.87 4.90 13.02
CA ASP A 193 15.18 4.30 14.32
C ASP A 193 14.72 2.84 14.44
N SER A 194 14.45 2.16 13.31
CA SER A 194 13.98 0.78 13.36
C SER A 194 15.05 -0.16 13.90
N PRO A 195 14.74 -0.97 14.90
CA PRO A 195 15.70 -1.91 15.49
C PRO A 195 16.07 -3.05 14.53
N HIS A 196 15.41 -3.17 13.39
CA HIS A 196 15.72 -4.18 12.37
C HIS A 196 16.79 -3.72 11.36
N LEU A 197 17.21 -2.46 11.36
CA LEU A 197 18.17 -1.93 10.39
C LEU A 197 19.51 -2.69 10.43
N ALA A 198 19.96 -3.10 11.61
CA ALA A 198 21.25 -3.77 11.82
C ALA A 198 21.29 -5.25 11.38
N GLY A 199 20.20 -5.85 10.97
CA GLY A 199 20.16 -7.29 10.62
C GLY A 199 19.61 -7.58 9.24
N LEU A 200 19.27 -6.53 8.49
CA LEU A 200 18.74 -6.64 7.14
C LEU A 200 19.82 -6.27 6.13
N GLY A 201 19.85 -6.94 4.99
CA GLY A 201 20.77 -6.66 3.89
C GLY A 201 20.69 -5.23 3.36
N ALA A 202 21.03 -5.03 2.10
CA ALA A 202 21.03 -3.70 1.51
C ALA A 202 19.66 -3.01 1.61
N LEU A 203 19.63 -1.86 2.29
CA LEU A 203 18.46 -1.01 2.45
C LEU A 203 18.59 0.20 1.55
N ARG A 204 17.53 0.56 0.83
CA ARG A 204 17.48 1.77 0.02
C ARG A 204 16.93 2.93 0.85
N GLU A 205 17.50 4.11 0.69
CA GLU A 205 16.91 5.33 1.24
C GLU A 205 15.71 5.78 0.40
N PHE A 206 14.67 6.25 1.09
CA PHE A 206 13.48 6.80 0.46
C PHE A 206 13.06 8.08 1.15
N GLU A 207 13.37 9.18 0.51
CA GLU A 207 12.92 10.51 0.91
C GLU A 207 11.44 10.67 0.62
N ARG A 208 10.73 11.38 1.50
CA ARG A 208 9.30 11.67 1.38
C ARG A 208 9.04 13.14 1.66
N ARG A 209 8.29 13.80 0.81
CA ARG A 209 8.03 15.24 0.86
C ARG A 209 7.54 15.76 2.22
N HIS A 210 6.65 15.02 2.85
CA HIS A 210 5.92 15.50 4.03
C HIS A 210 6.02 14.56 5.23
N TYR A 211 6.90 13.59 5.17
CA TYR A 211 7.05 12.56 6.19
C TYR A 211 8.53 12.25 6.42
N THR A 212 8.84 11.71 7.57
CA THR A 212 10.18 11.21 7.89
C THR A 212 10.66 10.25 6.80
N PRO A 213 11.91 10.36 6.34
CA PRO A 213 12.50 9.41 5.40
C PRO A 213 12.36 7.97 5.90
N LYS A 214 12.34 7.02 4.98
CA LYS A 214 12.32 5.59 5.29
C LYS A 214 13.52 4.89 4.69
N ARG A 215 13.90 3.78 5.32
CA ARG A 215 14.75 2.74 4.73
C ARG A 215 13.84 1.68 4.15
N LEU A 216 14.03 1.33 2.89
CA LEU A 216 13.21 0.35 2.19
C LEU A 216 13.93 -0.98 2.12
N LEU A 217 13.22 -2.02 2.50
CA LEU A 217 13.64 -3.41 2.31
C LEU A 217 12.86 -3.96 1.10
N ASP A 218 13.61 -4.35 0.09
CA ASP A 218 13.05 -4.94 -1.14
C ASP A 218 12.79 -6.43 -0.90
N ILE A 219 11.55 -6.86 -1.13
CA ILE A 219 11.04 -8.18 -0.71
C ILE A 219 11.76 -9.32 -1.44
N GLY A 220 11.93 -9.21 -2.75
CA GLY A 220 12.60 -10.21 -3.56
C GLY A 220 14.05 -10.44 -3.13
N PRO A 221 14.91 -9.40 -3.16
CA PRO A 221 16.32 -9.50 -2.71
C PRO A 221 16.48 -9.92 -1.24
N ALA A 222 15.53 -9.58 -0.37
CA ALA A 222 15.54 -10.00 1.04
C ALA A 222 15.14 -11.47 1.25
N GLY A 223 14.74 -12.19 0.20
CA GLY A 223 14.31 -13.59 0.29
C GLY A 223 13.05 -13.79 1.13
N ILE A 224 12.23 -12.75 1.29
CA ILE A 224 10.98 -12.83 2.04
C ILE A 224 9.96 -13.63 1.24
N ARG A 225 9.50 -14.75 1.82
CA ARG A 225 8.49 -15.60 1.19
C ARG A 225 7.13 -14.88 1.17
N VAL A 226 6.59 -14.68 -0.02
CA VAL A 226 5.23 -14.14 -0.22
C VAL A 226 4.22 -15.27 -0.14
N SER A 227 3.12 -15.03 0.60
CA SER A 227 2.02 -15.97 0.77
C SER A 227 1.13 -16.04 -0.47
N PRO A 228 0.51 -17.17 -0.79
CA PRO A 228 -0.64 -17.21 -1.69
C PRO A 228 -1.86 -16.49 -1.07
N PRO A 229 -2.95 -16.27 -1.84
CA PRO A 229 -4.24 -15.84 -1.28
C PRO A 229 -4.73 -16.83 -0.20
N LEU A 230 -5.23 -16.28 0.93
CA LEU A 230 -5.67 -17.08 2.07
C LEU A 230 -7.03 -16.60 2.60
N PRO A 231 -7.88 -17.49 3.12
CA PRO A 231 -9.05 -17.10 3.90
C PRO A 231 -8.62 -16.36 5.17
N PRO A 232 -9.44 -15.42 5.68
CA PRO A 232 -9.12 -14.70 6.90
C PRO A 232 -9.16 -15.63 8.11
N GLY A 233 -8.19 -15.49 9.01
CA GLY A 233 -8.15 -16.15 10.31
C GLY A 233 -8.40 -15.16 11.44
N GLY A 234 -7.42 -14.29 11.72
CA GLY A 234 -7.50 -13.32 12.81
C GLY A 234 -7.22 -11.89 12.36
N VAL A 235 -7.95 -10.93 12.92
CA VAL A 235 -7.69 -9.49 12.78
C VAL A 235 -7.28 -8.94 14.14
N PHE A 236 -6.08 -8.42 14.24
CA PHE A 236 -5.46 -7.92 15.46
C PHE A 236 -5.38 -6.39 15.43
N LEU A 237 -6.11 -5.74 16.33
CA LEU A 237 -6.10 -4.31 16.53
C LEU A 237 -4.90 -3.97 17.43
N LEU A 238 -3.81 -3.46 16.86
CA LEU A 238 -2.59 -3.15 17.58
C LEU A 238 -2.74 -1.87 18.39
N ARG A 239 -2.33 -1.93 19.66
CA ARG A 239 -2.27 -0.78 20.56
C ARG A 239 -0.96 -0.83 21.35
N ARG A 240 -0.32 0.31 21.58
CA ARG A 240 0.87 0.37 22.43
C ARG A 240 0.48 0.20 23.90
N ALA A 241 1.26 -0.59 24.64
CA ALA A 241 1.09 -0.83 26.07
C ALA A 241 2.44 -1.06 26.75
N ALA A 242 2.46 -1.13 28.08
CA ALA A 242 3.66 -1.43 28.86
C ALA A 242 4.12 -2.89 28.72
N ALA A 243 3.18 -3.80 28.49
CA ALA A 243 3.46 -5.24 28.32
C ALA A 243 2.57 -5.85 27.22
N PRO A 244 3.06 -6.89 26.50
CA PRO A 244 2.29 -7.52 25.45
C PRO A 244 1.18 -8.41 26.02
N ARG A 245 0.00 -8.28 25.42
CA ARG A 245 -1.17 -9.10 25.74
C ARG A 245 -2.13 -9.20 24.56
N VAL A 246 -2.68 -10.39 24.32
CA VAL A 246 -3.76 -10.59 23.34
C VAL A 246 -5.07 -10.83 24.08
N ARG A 247 -6.15 -10.18 23.67
CA ARG A 247 -7.51 -10.39 24.18
C ARG A 247 -8.53 -10.24 23.06
N ARG A 248 -9.69 -10.86 23.19
CA ARG A 248 -10.77 -10.71 22.20
C ARG A 248 -11.21 -9.25 22.10
N ALA A 249 -11.48 -8.80 20.87
CA ALA A 249 -12.05 -7.49 20.59
C ALA A 249 -13.58 -7.57 20.51
N GLY A 250 -14.26 -6.51 20.95
CA GLY A 250 -15.69 -6.38 20.74
C GLY A 250 -16.03 -6.15 19.26
N ARG A 251 -17.14 -6.69 18.79
CA ARG A 251 -17.58 -6.56 17.38
C ARG A 251 -17.72 -5.12 16.91
N ALA A 252 -18.15 -4.22 17.79
CA ALA A 252 -18.27 -2.79 17.47
C ALA A 252 -16.91 -2.15 17.14
N ALA A 253 -15.87 -2.44 17.92
CA ALA A 253 -14.52 -1.95 17.69
C ALA A 253 -13.95 -2.53 16.38
N ALA A 254 -14.21 -3.81 16.10
CA ALA A 254 -13.83 -4.46 14.85
C ALA A 254 -14.52 -3.80 13.63
N ALA A 255 -15.82 -3.59 13.70
CA ALA A 255 -16.59 -2.95 12.63
C ALA A 255 -16.12 -1.50 12.38
N ALA A 256 -15.87 -0.73 13.44
CA ALA A 256 -15.35 0.64 13.31
C ALA A 256 -13.97 0.68 12.63
N GLU A 257 -13.06 -0.24 12.98
CA GLU A 257 -11.75 -0.31 12.34
C GLU A 257 -11.86 -0.71 10.86
N LEU A 258 -12.68 -1.71 10.51
CA LEU A 258 -12.88 -2.10 9.11
C LEU A 258 -13.58 -1.00 8.30
N LEU A 259 -14.52 -0.28 8.88
CA LEU A 259 -15.14 0.88 8.23
C LEU A 259 -14.06 1.94 7.91
N ARG A 260 -13.20 2.26 8.87
CA ARG A 260 -12.15 3.26 8.70
C ARG A 260 -11.07 2.82 7.71
N SER A 261 -10.50 1.64 7.89
CA SER A 261 -9.29 1.19 7.19
C SER A 261 -9.55 0.53 5.83
N LEU A 262 -10.73 -0.08 5.63
CA LEU A 262 -11.11 -0.77 4.40
C LEU A 262 -12.19 0.00 3.63
N ALA A 263 -13.33 0.28 4.22
CA ALA A 263 -14.44 0.90 3.49
C ALA A 263 -14.12 2.34 3.10
N LEU A 264 -13.63 3.17 4.02
CA LEU A 264 -13.20 4.55 3.75
C LEU A 264 -11.77 4.60 3.18
N GLY A 265 -10.97 3.55 3.33
CA GLY A 265 -9.60 3.48 2.85
C GLY A 265 -8.63 4.45 3.54
N CYS A 266 -8.91 4.80 4.81
CA CYS A 266 -8.03 5.67 5.57
C CYS A 266 -6.66 5.01 5.78
N GLY A 267 -5.59 5.75 5.44
CA GLY A 267 -4.21 5.27 5.55
C GLY A 267 -3.67 4.53 4.33
N THR A 268 -4.50 4.19 3.34
CA THR A 268 -4.01 3.61 2.09
C THR A 268 -3.31 4.67 1.24
N PRO A 269 -2.24 4.32 0.47
CA PRO A 269 -1.54 5.25 -0.40
C PRO A 269 -2.41 5.60 -1.62
N GLN A 270 -3.31 6.55 -1.44
CA GLN A 270 -4.13 7.13 -2.50
C GLN A 270 -3.78 8.60 -2.65
N LEU A 271 -3.60 9.03 -3.90
CA LEU A 271 -3.48 10.45 -4.21
C LEU A 271 -4.91 11.00 -4.34
N ALA A 272 -5.40 11.70 -3.31
CA ALA A 272 -6.75 12.26 -3.26
C ALA A 272 -7.03 13.16 -4.46
N GLU A 273 -6.01 13.88 -4.94
CA GLU A 273 -6.04 14.74 -6.11
C GLU A 273 -6.37 14.01 -7.42
N TYR A 274 -6.19 12.70 -7.47
CA TYR A 274 -6.55 11.85 -8.62
C TYR A 274 -7.77 10.97 -8.36
N PHE A 275 -8.16 10.80 -7.11
CA PHE A 275 -9.26 9.91 -6.75
C PHE A 275 -10.62 10.58 -6.95
N LEU A 276 -10.77 11.87 -6.60
CA LEU A 276 -12.04 12.59 -6.70
C LEU A 276 -12.06 13.46 -7.95
N ARG A 277 -13.08 13.29 -8.78
CA ARG A 277 -13.37 14.13 -9.95
C ARG A 277 -14.76 14.74 -9.82
N PRO A 278 -14.98 16.00 -10.22
CA PRO A 278 -16.30 16.63 -10.26
C PRO A 278 -17.08 16.15 -11.51
N ASP A 279 -17.42 14.85 -11.53
CA ASP A 279 -18.10 14.18 -12.64
C ASP A 279 -19.13 13.21 -12.05
N PRO A 280 -20.44 13.30 -12.44
CA PRO A 280 -21.47 12.40 -11.93
C PRO A 280 -21.18 10.92 -12.16
N ALA A 281 -20.61 10.56 -13.31
CA ALA A 281 -20.24 9.17 -13.59
C ALA A 281 -19.11 8.68 -12.66
N ASP A 282 -18.14 9.54 -12.34
CA ASP A 282 -17.11 9.23 -11.35
C ASP A 282 -17.72 9.07 -9.94
N ALA A 283 -18.65 9.92 -9.56
CA ALA A 283 -19.34 9.84 -8.27
C ALA A 283 -20.10 8.50 -8.13
N ALA A 284 -20.83 8.08 -9.18
CA ALA A 284 -21.51 6.78 -9.21
C ALA A 284 -20.53 5.61 -9.11
N SER A 285 -19.39 5.69 -9.84
CA SER A 285 -18.32 4.69 -9.76
C SER A 285 -17.71 4.60 -8.35
N LYS A 286 -17.48 5.74 -7.69
CA LYS A 286 -16.94 5.78 -6.31
C LYS A 286 -17.94 5.24 -5.28
N ALA A 287 -19.23 5.50 -5.47
CA ALA A 287 -20.28 4.88 -4.65
C ALA A 287 -20.27 3.35 -4.81
N GLY A 288 -20.17 2.84 -6.04
CA GLY A 288 -20.03 1.40 -6.30
C GLY A 288 -18.80 0.79 -5.61
N ILE A 289 -17.64 1.45 -5.69
CA ILE A 289 -16.43 1.04 -4.98
C ILE A 289 -16.66 1.02 -3.46
N PHE A 290 -17.30 2.05 -2.90
CA PHE A 290 -17.60 2.10 -1.47
C PHE A 290 -18.46 0.92 -1.01
N PHE A 291 -19.54 0.62 -1.72
CA PHE A 291 -20.40 -0.52 -1.40
C PHE A 291 -19.69 -1.86 -1.56
N SER A 292 -18.82 -2.00 -2.57
CA SER A 292 -17.99 -3.19 -2.75
C SER A 292 -17.00 -3.36 -1.60
N ARG A 293 -16.34 -2.29 -1.15
CA ARG A 293 -15.47 -2.29 0.04
C ARG A 293 -16.25 -2.64 1.31
N LEU A 294 -17.47 -2.12 1.46
CA LEU A 294 -18.33 -2.44 2.61
C LEU A 294 -18.72 -3.93 2.62
N ARG A 295 -18.97 -4.52 1.44
CA ARG A 295 -19.20 -5.97 1.32
C ARG A 295 -17.98 -6.78 1.78
N ALA A 296 -16.78 -6.42 1.36
CA ALA A 296 -15.55 -7.06 1.79
C ALA A 296 -15.32 -6.91 3.31
N ALA A 297 -15.56 -5.72 3.87
CA ALA A 297 -15.49 -5.48 5.31
C ALA A 297 -16.48 -6.36 6.10
N ARG A 298 -17.72 -6.49 5.59
CA ARG A 298 -18.74 -7.37 6.20
C ARG A 298 -18.33 -8.85 6.12
N ALA A 299 -17.73 -9.28 5.01
CA ALA A 299 -17.23 -10.64 4.87
C ALA A 299 -16.09 -10.94 5.85
N LEU A 300 -15.14 -10.01 6.05
CA LEU A 300 -14.12 -10.12 7.08
C LEU A 300 -14.74 -10.19 8.49
N LEU A 301 -15.71 -9.32 8.79
CA LEU A 301 -16.37 -9.28 10.09
C LEU A 301 -17.13 -10.60 10.42
N ALA A 302 -17.59 -11.29 9.39
CA ALA A 302 -18.31 -12.57 9.53
C ALA A 302 -17.36 -13.78 9.66
N LYS A 303 -16.19 -13.73 8.99
CA LYS A 303 -15.31 -14.91 8.82
C LYS A 303 -14.05 -14.90 9.68
N ALA A 304 -13.63 -13.73 10.19
CA ALA A 304 -12.44 -13.59 11.01
C ALA A 304 -12.77 -13.47 12.49
N ASP A 305 -11.85 -13.94 13.34
CA ASP A 305 -11.83 -13.60 14.75
C ASP A 305 -11.14 -12.25 14.97
N PHE A 306 -11.61 -11.50 15.97
CA PHE A 306 -11.09 -10.16 16.26
C PHE A 306 -10.47 -10.08 17.64
N TYR A 307 -9.26 -9.51 17.68
CA TYR A 307 -8.46 -9.37 18.89
C TYR A 307 -7.91 -7.97 19.03
N VAL A 308 -7.67 -7.53 20.24
CA VAL A 308 -6.77 -6.41 20.55
C VAL A 308 -5.44 -7.03 20.92
N PHE A 309 -4.38 -6.62 20.23
CA PHE A 309 -3.02 -6.95 20.62
C PHE A 309 -2.33 -5.72 21.19
N GLU A 310 -2.12 -5.73 22.48
CA GLU A 310 -1.34 -4.77 23.22
C GLU A 310 0.13 -5.07 22.99
N VAL A 311 0.87 -4.10 22.40
CA VAL A 311 2.26 -4.25 21.95
C VAL A 311 3.16 -3.52 22.93
N GLY A 312 4.00 -4.26 23.64
CA GLY A 312 4.99 -3.73 24.57
C GLY A 312 6.25 -3.19 23.86
N PRO A 313 7.20 -2.61 24.59
CA PRO A 313 8.44 -2.08 24.03
C PRO A 313 9.41 -3.18 23.54
N ASP A 314 9.38 -4.37 24.14
CA ASP A 314 10.23 -5.50 23.78
C ASP A 314 9.63 -6.30 22.60
N ARG A 315 10.30 -6.22 21.45
CA ARG A 315 9.87 -6.84 20.19
C ARG A 315 9.88 -8.38 20.24
N ALA A 316 10.91 -8.97 20.86
CA ALA A 316 11.03 -10.42 20.96
C ALA A 316 9.93 -11.00 21.86
N ARG A 317 9.65 -10.33 22.97
CA ARG A 317 8.55 -10.66 23.87
C ARG A 317 7.18 -10.51 23.20
N ASN A 318 6.98 -9.47 22.37
CA ASN A 318 5.76 -9.32 21.59
C ASN A 318 5.53 -10.53 20.67
N ALA A 319 6.57 -10.94 19.92
CA ALA A 319 6.49 -12.09 19.03
C ALA A 319 6.25 -13.40 19.80
N ALA A 320 6.95 -13.61 20.93
CA ALA A 320 6.79 -14.79 21.77
C ALA A 320 5.36 -14.92 22.32
N VAL A 321 4.79 -13.83 22.87
CA VAL A 321 3.40 -13.80 23.38
C VAL A 321 2.41 -14.04 22.25
N PHE A 322 2.63 -13.45 21.08
CA PHE A 322 1.76 -13.65 19.92
C PHE A 322 1.79 -15.11 19.43
N LYS A 323 2.98 -15.72 19.31
CA LYS A 323 3.12 -17.13 18.92
C LYS A 323 2.48 -18.06 19.93
N SER A 324 2.68 -17.83 21.23
CA SER A 324 2.05 -18.61 22.30
C SER A 324 0.53 -18.55 22.21
N PHE A 325 -0.04 -17.36 21.98
CA PHE A 325 -1.48 -17.16 21.77
C PHE A 325 -2.00 -17.97 20.58
N LEU A 326 -1.31 -17.95 19.43
CA LEU A 326 -1.70 -18.73 18.25
C LEU A 326 -1.64 -20.25 18.51
N ASN A 327 -0.65 -20.72 19.30
CA ASN A 327 -0.46 -22.14 19.61
C ASN A 327 -1.45 -22.67 20.65
N SER A 328 -2.01 -21.82 21.51
CA SER A 328 -2.99 -22.22 22.52
C SER A 328 -4.39 -22.55 21.98
N GLY A 329 -4.55 -22.55 20.65
CA GLY A 329 -5.85 -22.79 20.01
C GLY A 329 -6.89 -21.68 20.19
N SER A 330 -6.56 -20.64 20.96
CA SER A 330 -7.44 -19.48 21.19
C SER A 330 -7.49 -18.50 20.01
N GLY A 331 -6.65 -18.70 19.01
CA GLY A 331 -6.48 -17.85 17.83
C GLY A 331 -6.64 -18.66 16.57
N ALA A 332 -7.85 -18.68 16.02
CA ALA A 332 -8.21 -19.18 14.69
C ALA A 332 -8.00 -20.69 14.48
N ALA A 333 -8.99 -21.47 14.80
CA ALA A 333 -9.28 -22.71 14.10
C ALA A 333 -9.84 -22.39 12.71
#